data_11d7120a8a03037c8d0cbbef032c7c4f
#
_entry.id   11d7120a8a03037c8d0cbbef032c7c4f
#
_cell.length_a   1.000
_cell.length_b   1.000
_cell.length_c   1.000
_cell.angle_alpha   90.00
_cell.angle_beta   90.00
_cell.angle_gamma   90.00
#
_symmetry.space_group_name_H-M   'P 1'
#
loop_
_entity.id
_entity.type
_entity.pdbx_description
1 polymer ?
#
loop_
_entity_poly.entity_id
_entity_poly.type
_entity_poly.pdbx_seq_one_letter_code
_entity_poly.pdbx_strand_id
1 'polypeptide(L)'
;MFQTIVLVICAFYTFLIVYAYIPGELISVDELKSQDDKFFLHSEHRVRYQSLSEFRSEKPNLILIHGFGNSLGTWDSLASRLNKAYNVYAIDMIGFGLSEKPIDYKYTNLNQASIIESFAEKINMESFIVGGHSLGGAVAMHVAMNNEKTQGLILFNPGIINTGVPEFSKYLNLIFPMSRVSAKQFANRDFREGFLKQSYHNPTIVTEKVMDRVILGSQTKDYMSGMSSMLSKTYDANEAELMNKVKLPTLIVFGIEDRNKSMEEAEQLRDGFTNSRLEIIENAGHYVHEESPVSVSQIIIKSVKFLTSKDE
;
A
#
# COMPACT_ATOMS: atom_id res chain seq x y z
N MET A 1 47.15 -0.10 14.23
CA MET A 1 45.79 -0.60 14.54
C MET A 1 44.73 0.49 14.37
N PHE A 2 44.74 1.62 15.06
CA PHE A 2 43.73 2.68 14.93
C PHE A 2 43.61 3.25 13.49
N GLN A 3 44.74 3.63 12.85
CA GLN A 3 44.75 4.14 11.46
C GLN A 3 44.19 3.12 10.46
N THR A 4 44.48 1.84 10.64
CA THR A 4 43.95 0.76 9.77
C THR A 4 42.45 0.66 9.92
N ILE A 5 41.88 0.74 11.14
CA ILE A 5 40.44 0.71 11.39
C ILE A 5 39.77 1.92 10.70
N VAL A 6 40.33 3.11 10.85
CA VAL A 6 39.78 4.33 10.22
C VAL A 6 39.78 4.18 8.69
N LEU A 7 40.86 3.67 8.09
CA LEU A 7 40.93 3.47 6.64
C LEU A 7 39.86 2.45 6.15
N VAL A 8 39.63 1.36 6.90
CA VAL A 8 38.61 0.37 6.57
C VAL A 8 37.20 0.99 6.65
N ILE A 9 36.94 1.79 7.68
CA ILE A 9 35.64 2.48 7.80
C ILE A 9 35.43 3.46 6.65
N CYS A 10 36.46 4.28 6.33
CA CYS A 10 36.37 5.21 5.22
C CYS A 10 36.17 4.50 3.87
N ALA A 11 36.90 3.42 3.61
CA ALA A 11 36.73 2.62 2.41
C ALA A 11 35.34 2.01 2.29
N PHE A 12 34.83 1.45 3.39
CA PHE A 12 33.47 0.89 3.44
C PHE A 12 32.40 1.98 3.21
N TYR A 13 32.56 3.14 3.85
CA TYR A 13 31.61 4.25 3.66
C TYR A 13 31.65 4.79 2.22
N THR A 14 32.85 4.92 1.64
CA THR A 14 33.00 5.28 0.23
C THR A 14 32.34 4.26 -0.69
N PHE A 15 32.51 2.96 -0.39
CA PHE A 15 31.81 1.90 -1.13
C PHE A 15 30.29 2.04 -1.07
N LEU A 16 29.73 2.32 0.11
CA LEU A 16 28.29 2.54 0.26
C LEU A 16 27.80 3.73 -0.57
N ILE A 17 28.54 4.82 -0.60
CA ILE A 17 28.20 5.99 -1.43
C ILE A 17 28.24 5.60 -2.92
N VAL A 18 29.32 4.99 -3.38
CA VAL A 18 29.43 4.56 -4.79
C VAL A 18 28.29 3.60 -5.14
N TYR A 19 28.05 2.58 -4.32
CA TYR A 19 26.95 1.63 -4.52
C TYR A 19 25.59 2.34 -4.63
N ALA A 20 25.30 3.26 -3.72
CA ALA A 20 24.03 3.98 -3.67
C ALA A 20 23.78 4.86 -4.90
N TYR A 21 24.84 5.34 -5.55
CA TYR A 21 24.75 6.27 -6.68
C TYR A 21 25.08 5.67 -8.04
N ILE A 22 25.44 4.37 -8.12
CA ILE A 22 25.52 3.69 -9.42
C ILE A 22 24.11 3.70 -10.05
N PRO A 23 23.95 4.32 -11.24
CA PRO A 23 22.64 4.37 -11.88
C PRO A 23 22.16 2.97 -12.28
N GLY A 24 20.87 2.73 -12.15
CA GLY A 24 20.17 1.59 -12.76
C GLY A 24 19.65 1.95 -14.15
N GLU A 25 19.05 1.00 -14.82
CA GLU A 25 18.27 1.24 -16.02
C GLU A 25 16.99 2.00 -15.62
N LEU A 26 16.75 3.12 -16.30
CA LEU A 26 15.65 4.02 -15.97
C LEU A 26 14.74 4.17 -17.19
N ILE A 27 13.49 3.78 -17.02
CA ILE A 27 12.47 3.75 -18.06
C ILE A 27 11.45 4.87 -17.81
N SER A 28 10.91 5.46 -18.87
CA SER A 28 9.86 6.46 -18.72
C SER A 28 8.53 5.79 -18.34
N VAL A 29 7.70 6.49 -17.58
CA VAL A 29 6.34 6.00 -17.24
C VAL A 29 5.52 5.73 -18.51
N ASP A 30 5.74 6.52 -19.56
CA ASP A 30 5.01 6.36 -20.82
C ASP A 30 5.38 5.08 -21.60
N GLU A 31 6.56 4.52 -21.37
CA GLU A 31 6.98 3.21 -21.90
C GLU A 31 6.49 2.04 -21.05
N LEU A 32 6.29 2.26 -19.74
CA LEU A 32 5.87 1.23 -18.79
C LEU A 32 4.35 1.09 -18.66
N LYS A 33 3.60 2.15 -18.96
CA LYS A 33 2.15 2.17 -18.81
C LYS A 33 1.43 1.21 -19.76
N SER A 34 0.37 0.59 -19.29
CA SER A 34 -0.57 -0.17 -20.10
C SER A 34 -1.64 0.73 -20.75
N GLN A 35 -2.47 0.17 -21.64
CA GLN A 35 -3.60 0.89 -22.24
C GLN A 35 -4.70 1.21 -21.23
N ASP A 36 -4.81 0.42 -20.15
CA ASP A 36 -5.83 0.59 -19.10
C ASP A 36 -5.43 1.63 -18.04
N ASP A 37 -4.15 2.06 -18.06
CA ASP A 37 -3.63 3.04 -17.13
C ASP A 37 -4.15 4.43 -17.43
N LYS A 38 -4.79 5.02 -16.44
CA LYS A 38 -5.26 6.39 -16.45
C LYS A 38 -4.50 7.20 -15.42
N PHE A 39 -4.42 8.50 -15.65
CA PHE A 39 -3.74 9.41 -14.75
C PHE A 39 -4.59 10.63 -14.47
N PHE A 40 -4.44 11.16 -13.23
CA PHE A 40 -5.00 12.45 -12.84
C PHE A 40 -3.94 13.26 -12.09
N LEU A 41 -4.19 14.54 -11.91
CA LEU A 41 -3.33 15.40 -11.11
C LEU A 41 -3.97 15.57 -9.72
N HIS A 42 -3.18 15.27 -8.68
CA HIS A 42 -3.43 15.66 -7.31
C HIS A 42 -2.46 16.80 -6.99
N SER A 43 -2.99 18.02 -6.84
CA SER A 43 -2.17 19.24 -6.85
C SER A 43 -1.34 19.30 -8.15
N GLU A 44 -0.02 19.16 -8.07
CA GLU A 44 0.89 19.14 -9.22
C GLU A 44 1.40 17.73 -9.57
N HIS A 45 1.06 16.71 -8.78
CA HIS A 45 1.61 15.35 -8.90
C HIS A 45 0.70 14.44 -9.73
N ARG A 46 1.32 13.71 -10.66
CA ARG A 46 0.65 12.74 -11.53
C ARG A 46 0.41 11.43 -10.77
N VAL A 47 -0.86 11.03 -10.65
CA VAL A 47 -1.30 9.82 -9.95
C VAL A 47 -1.92 8.84 -10.92
N ARG A 48 -1.47 7.57 -10.89
CA ARG A 48 -2.02 6.48 -11.70
C ARG A 48 -3.21 5.83 -11.01
N TYR A 49 -4.24 5.52 -11.81
CA TYR A 49 -5.36 4.68 -11.40
C TYR A 49 -5.83 3.79 -12.53
N GLN A 50 -6.60 2.76 -12.20
CA GLN A 50 -7.34 1.93 -13.13
C GLN A 50 -8.80 1.75 -12.69
N SER A 51 -9.71 1.64 -13.67
CA SER A 51 -11.06 1.14 -13.48
C SER A 51 -11.03 -0.36 -13.74
N LEU A 52 -11.13 -1.17 -12.71
CA LEU A 52 -11.01 -2.64 -12.78
C LEU A 52 -12.34 -3.34 -13.05
N SER A 53 -13.39 -2.57 -13.32
CA SER A 53 -14.72 -3.03 -13.69
C SER A 53 -15.36 -2.07 -14.69
N GLU A 54 -16.36 -2.55 -15.43
CA GLU A 54 -17.26 -1.68 -16.16
C GLU A 54 -18.17 -0.94 -15.17
N PHE A 55 -18.32 0.38 -15.36
CA PHE A 55 -19.16 1.19 -14.48
C PHE A 55 -20.65 0.85 -14.64
N ARG A 56 -21.36 0.71 -13.53
CA ARG A 56 -22.80 0.50 -13.44
C ARG A 56 -23.36 1.37 -12.30
N SER A 57 -24.31 2.23 -12.62
CA SER A 57 -24.86 3.21 -11.66
C SER A 57 -25.54 2.59 -10.43
N GLU A 58 -26.03 1.36 -10.56
CA GLU A 58 -26.70 0.62 -9.49
C GLU A 58 -25.71 -0.05 -8.49
N LYS A 59 -24.41 -0.06 -8.79
CA LYS A 59 -23.40 -0.67 -7.93
C LYS A 59 -22.67 0.36 -7.09
N PRO A 60 -22.37 0.04 -5.82
CA PRO A 60 -21.51 0.89 -5.00
C PRO A 60 -20.10 0.97 -5.58
N ASN A 61 -19.46 2.12 -5.41
CA ASN A 61 -18.07 2.31 -5.77
C ASN A 61 -17.14 1.77 -4.68
N LEU A 62 -16.07 1.10 -5.08
CA LEU A 62 -15.03 0.59 -4.21
C LEU A 62 -13.66 1.08 -4.71
N ILE A 63 -12.94 1.83 -3.87
CA ILE A 63 -11.58 2.28 -4.14
C ILE A 63 -10.60 1.44 -3.33
N LEU A 64 -9.61 0.85 -3.99
CA LEU A 64 -8.63 -0.05 -3.39
C LEU A 64 -7.22 0.56 -3.39
N ILE A 65 -6.56 0.53 -2.21
CA ILE A 65 -5.25 1.12 -1.93
C ILE A 65 -4.26 0.02 -1.54
N HIS A 66 -3.16 -0.10 -2.31
CA HIS A 66 -2.14 -1.12 -2.11
C HIS A 66 -1.23 -0.85 -0.89
N GLY A 67 -0.44 -1.84 -0.47
CA GLY A 67 0.56 -1.73 0.58
C GLY A 67 1.90 -1.16 0.11
N PHE A 68 2.84 -1.00 1.07
CA PHE A 68 4.20 -0.49 0.80
C PHE A 68 4.90 -1.30 -0.28
N GLY A 69 5.54 -0.58 -1.22
CA GLY A 69 6.36 -1.17 -2.28
C GLY A 69 5.59 -2.00 -3.31
N ASN A 70 4.27 -1.92 -3.35
CA ASN A 70 3.43 -2.60 -4.34
C ASN A 70 2.82 -1.56 -5.31
N SER A 71 1.83 -1.97 -6.08
CA SER A 71 1.08 -1.14 -7.02
C SER A 71 -0.36 -1.62 -7.13
N LEU A 72 -1.18 -0.88 -7.84
CA LEU A 72 -2.60 -1.17 -8.04
C LEU A 72 -2.89 -2.58 -8.61
N GLY A 73 -1.96 -3.18 -9.35
CA GLY A 73 -2.13 -4.54 -9.90
C GLY A 73 -2.21 -5.66 -8.85
N THR A 74 -1.91 -5.40 -7.55
CA THR A 74 -2.16 -6.34 -6.46
C THR A 74 -3.64 -6.74 -6.35
N TRP A 75 -4.54 -5.93 -6.91
CA TRP A 75 -5.98 -6.09 -6.82
C TRP A 75 -6.61 -6.88 -7.97
N ASP A 76 -5.87 -7.19 -9.06
CA ASP A 76 -6.41 -7.79 -10.27
C ASP A 76 -7.26 -9.04 -10.01
N SER A 77 -6.73 -9.95 -9.19
CA SER A 77 -7.40 -11.22 -8.89
C SER A 77 -8.67 -11.02 -8.05
N LEU A 78 -8.65 -10.11 -7.09
CA LEU A 78 -9.80 -9.81 -6.25
C LEU A 78 -10.85 -9.00 -7.04
N ALA A 79 -10.44 -7.96 -7.76
CA ALA A 79 -11.30 -7.07 -8.51
C ALA A 79 -12.12 -7.81 -9.57
N SER A 80 -11.51 -8.77 -10.27
CA SER A 80 -12.20 -9.61 -11.26
C SER A 80 -13.39 -10.39 -10.67
N ARG A 81 -13.39 -10.64 -9.36
CA ARG A 81 -14.46 -11.33 -8.62
C ARG A 81 -15.48 -10.36 -8.04
N LEU A 82 -15.08 -9.13 -7.75
CA LEU A 82 -15.93 -8.10 -7.18
C LEU A 82 -16.73 -7.32 -8.25
N ASN A 83 -16.33 -7.38 -9.51
CA ASN A 83 -16.91 -6.59 -10.62
C ASN A 83 -18.41 -6.79 -10.83
N LYS A 84 -19.00 -7.88 -10.32
CA LYS A 84 -20.47 -8.11 -10.36
C LYS A 84 -21.21 -7.30 -9.30
N ALA A 85 -20.57 -6.96 -8.19
CA ALA A 85 -21.18 -6.31 -7.04
C ALA A 85 -20.76 -4.86 -6.84
N TYR A 86 -19.60 -4.46 -7.39
CA TYR A 86 -18.99 -3.15 -7.20
C TYR A 86 -18.48 -2.55 -8.51
N ASN A 87 -18.45 -1.23 -8.57
CA ASN A 87 -17.57 -0.48 -9.47
C ASN A 87 -16.20 -0.39 -8.79
N VAL A 88 -15.21 -1.12 -9.29
CA VAL A 88 -13.90 -1.27 -8.62
C VAL A 88 -12.86 -0.36 -9.27
N TYR A 89 -12.20 0.43 -8.45
CA TYR A 89 -11.09 1.30 -8.83
C TYR A 89 -9.88 0.97 -7.97
N ALA A 90 -8.70 1.06 -8.54
CA ALA A 90 -7.45 0.92 -7.80
C ALA A 90 -6.50 2.08 -8.15
N ILE A 91 -5.72 2.52 -7.17
CA ILE A 91 -4.86 3.70 -7.25
C ILE A 91 -3.45 3.33 -6.80
N ASP A 92 -2.45 3.80 -7.55
CA ASP A 92 -1.06 3.82 -7.06
C ASP A 92 -0.88 5.05 -6.16
N MET A 93 -0.50 4.85 -4.91
CA MET A 93 -0.14 5.96 -4.01
C MET A 93 1.06 6.75 -4.58
N ILE A 94 1.15 8.04 -4.30
CA ILE A 94 2.35 8.84 -4.60
C ILE A 94 3.56 8.19 -3.94
N GLY A 95 4.64 8.01 -4.71
CA GLY A 95 5.84 7.29 -4.28
C GLY A 95 5.90 5.83 -4.73
N PHE A 96 4.81 5.28 -5.28
CA PHE A 96 4.70 3.86 -5.67
C PHE A 96 4.16 3.67 -7.08
N GLY A 97 4.27 2.43 -7.58
CA GLY A 97 3.79 2.05 -8.90
C GLY A 97 4.25 3.00 -10.01
N LEU A 98 3.34 3.42 -10.87
CA LEU A 98 3.61 4.42 -11.90
C LEU A 98 3.13 5.84 -11.53
N SER A 99 2.68 6.06 -10.28
CA SER A 99 2.48 7.41 -9.75
C SER A 99 3.82 8.11 -9.54
N GLU A 100 3.81 9.42 -9.59
CA GLU A 100 5.00 10.26 -9.38
C GLU A 100 5.63 10.05 -8.00
N LYS A 101 6.95 10.24 -7.90
CA LYS A 101 7.74 10.02 -6.68
C LYS A 101 8.54 11.27 -6.33
N PRO A 102 7.85 12.37 -5.93
CA PRO A 102 8.48 13.66 -5.69
C PRO A 102 9.36 13.65 -4.43
N ILE A 103 10.47 14.36 -4.47
CA ILE A 103 11.43 14.44 -3.35
C ILE A 103 10.85 15.22 -2.17
N ASP A 104 10.09 16.27 -2.45
CA ASP A 104 9.58 17.21 -1.44
C ASP A 104 8.20 16.84 -0.89
N TYR A 105 7.61 15.73 -1.34
CA TYR A 105 6.34 15.26 -0.86
C TYR A 105 6.44 14.75 0.59
N LYS A 106 5.42 15.07 1.40
CA LYS A 106 5.26 14.52 2.75
C LYS A 106 4.49 13.21 2.66
N TYR A 107 5.18 12.09 2.67
CA TYR A 107 4.62 10.74 2.53
C TYR A 107 3.87 10.25 3.78
N THR A 108 3.04 11.11 4.40
CA THR A 108 2.18 10.73 5.53
C THR A 108 0.92 10.02 5.05
N ASN A 109 0.32 9.18 5.91
CA ASN A 109 -0.95 8.50 5.59
C ASN A 109 -2.07 9.52 5.31
N LEU A 110 -2.09 10.63 6.03
CA LEU A 110 -3.06 11.72 5.80
C LEU A 110 -2.91 12.35 4.40
N ASN A 111 -1.67 12.63 3.96
CA ASN A 111 -1.45 13.18 2.63
C ASN A 111 -1.75 12.17 1.53
N GLN A 112 -1.51 10.88 1.76
CA GLN A 112 -1.93 9.83 0.83
C GLN A 112 -3.46 9.71 0.77
N ALA A 113 -4.16 9.91 1.91
CA ALA A 113 -5.62 9.90 1.95
C ALA A 113 -6.23 11.03 1.08
N SER A 114 -5.66 12.23 1.10
CA SER A 114 -6.13 13.35 0.27
C SER A 114 -6.08 13.08 -1.23
N ILE A 115 -5.23 12.16 -1.69
CA ILE A 115 -5.20 11.70 -3.08
C ILE A 115 -6.49 10.97 -3.44
N ILE A 116 -6.99 10.13 -2.53
CA ILE A 116 -8.21 9.36 -2.73
C ILE A 116 -9.43 10.29 -2.78
N GLU A 117 -9.43 11.31 -1.95
CA GLU A 117 -10.45 12.37 -1.96
C GLU A 117 -10.46 13.11 -3.30
N SER A 118 -9.29 13.57 -3.76
CA SER A 118 -9.16 14.22 -5.08
C SER A 118 -9.57 13.30 -6.24
N PHE A 119 -9.29 12.00 -6.13
CA PHE A 119 -9.73 11.03 -7.13
C PHE A 119 -11.26 10.91 -7.17
N ALA A 120 -11.90 10.76 -6.01
CA ALA A 120 -13.35 10.65 -5.91
C ALA A 120 -14.05 11.92 -6.45
N GLU A 121 -13.49 13.09 -6.20
CA GLU A 121 -13.95 14.38 -6.78
C GLU A 121 -13.77 14.38 -8.29
N LYS A 122 -12.58 13.99 -8.79
CA LYS A 122 -12.24 13.98 -10.21
C LYS A 122 -13.21 13.18 -11.07
N ILE A 123 -13.71 12.06 -10.55
CA ILE A 123 -14.66 11.21 -11.28
C ILE A 123 -16.12 11.39 -10.81
N ASN A 124 -16.38 12.46 -10.03
CA ASN A 124 -17.69 12.82 -9.52
C ASN A 124 -18.39 11.69 -8.75
N MET A 125 -17.66 10.98 -7.88
CA MET A 125 -18.25 10.01 -6.98
C MET A 125 -19.11 10.72 -5.92
N GLU A 126 -20.36 10.31 -5.80
CA GLU A 126 -21.25 10.81 -4.73
C GLU A 126 -20.98 10.07 -3.42
N SER A 127 -20.67 8.77 -3.52
CA SER A 127 -20.32 7.92 -2.38
C SER A 127 -19.43 6.76 -2.80
N PHE A 128 -18.65 6.24 -1.84
CA PHE A 128 -17.78 5.09 -2.07
C PHE A 128 -17.43 4.34 -0.78
N ILE A 129 -16.99 3.11 -0.94
CA ILE A 129 -16.32 2.31 0.07
C ILE A 129 -14.83 2.38 -0.22
N VAL A 130 -14.00 2.51 0.80
CA VAL A 130 -12.55 2.48 0.65
C VAL A 130 -11.98 1.21 1.24
N GLY A 131 -11.07 0.55 0.51
CA GLY A 131 -10.36 -0.64 0.99
C GLY A 131 -8.86 -0.46 0.90
N GLY A 132 -8.11 -0.99 1.90
CA GLY A 132 -6.66 -0.86 1.90
C GLY A 132 -5.92 -2.04 2.51
N HIS A 133 -4.79 -2.40 1.90
CA HIS A 133 -3.88 -3.44 2.36
C HIS A 133 -2.67 -2.85 3.08
N SER A 134 -2.32 -3.40 4.24
CA SER A 134 -1.10 -3.01 4.98
C SER A 134 -1.02 -1.49 5.17
N LEU A 135 0.01 -0.79 4.65
CA LEU A 135 0.11 0.68 4.63
C LEU A 135 -1.15 1.33 4.04
N GLY A 136 -1.67 0.78 2.93
CA GLY A 136 -2.91 1.27 2.32
C GLY A 136 -4.13 1.15 3.24
N GLY A 137 -4.10 0.25 4.22
CA GLY A 137 -5.13 0.15 5.27
C GLY A 137 -5.11 1.34 6.23
N ALA A 138 -3.93 1.82 6.63
CA ALA A 138 -3.80 3.04 7.42
C ALA A 138 -4.25 4.27 6.61
N VAL A 139 -3.89 4.35 5.33
CA VAL A 139 -4.37 5.41 4.42
C VAL A 139 -5.90 5.36 4.29
N ALA A 140 -6.49 4.18 4.06
CA ALA A 140 -7.94 4.00 3.96
C ALA A 140 -8.68 4.43 5.24
N MET A 141 -8.08 4.19 6.42
CA MET A 141 -8.61 4.65 7.69
C MET A 141 -8.68 6.19 7.74
N HIS A 142 -7.64 6.89 7.28
CA HIS A 142 -7.66 8.36 7.19
C HIS A 142 -8.73 8.87 6.22
N VAL A 143 -8.93 8.20 5.08
CA VAL A 143 -10.04 8.53 4.16
C VAL A 143 -11.38 8.37 4.87
N ALA A 144 -11.60 7.24 5.57
CA ALA A 144 -12.84 6.96 6.27
C ALA A 144 -13.14 7.95 7.41
N MET A 145 -12.10 8.53 8.02
CA MET A 145 -12.25 9.55 9.06
C MET A 145 -12.61 10.93 8.53
N ASN A 146 -12.09 11.30 7.37
CA ASN A 146 -12.05 12.70 6.93
C ASN A 146 -12.97 12.99 5.75
N ASN A 147 -13.52 11.98 5.06
CA ASN A 147 -14.31 12.15 3.85
C ASN A 147 -15.75 11.67 4.05
N GLU A 148 -16.70 12.60 4.06
CA GLU A 148 -18.12 12.37 4.29
C GLU A 148 -18.81 11.53 3.19
N LYS A 149 -18.17 11.38 2.01
CA LYS A 149 -18.66 10.52 0.93
C LYS A 149 -18.31 9.05 1.15
N THR A 150 -17.43 8.75 2.10
CA THR A 150 -17.07 7.37 2.44
C THR A 150 -18.20 6.73 3.22
N GLN A 151 -18.66 5.55 2.76
CA GLN A 151 -19.77 4.82 3.38
C GLN A 151 -19.28 3.65 4.25
N GLY A 152 -18.12 3.09 3.96
CA GLY A 152 -17.57 1.94 4.68
C GLY A 152 -16.08 1.78 4.44
N LEU A 153 -15.44 1.03 5.32
CA LEU A 153 -14.01 0.75 5.33
C LEU A 153 -13.75 -0.76 5.23
N ILE A 154 -12.82 -1.17 4.37
CA ILE A 154 -12.35 -2.56 4.28
C ILE A 154 -10.84 -2.60 4.54
N LEU A 155 -10.40 -3.41 5.48
CA LEU A 155 -9.00 -3.52 5.88
C LEU A 155 -8.49 -4.94 5.61
N PHE A 156 -7.35 -5.04 4.92
CA PHE A 156 -6.67 -6.31 4.61
C PHE A 156 -5.32 -6.34 5.31
N ASN A 157 -5.16 -7.10 6.38
CA ASN A 157 -3.94 -7.15 7.20
C ASN A 157 -3.32 -5.75 7.38
N PRO A 158 -4.04 -4.76 7.94
CA PRO A 158 -3.68 -3.35 7.88
C PRO A 158 -2.45 -3.01 8.72
N GLY A 159 -1.67 -2.02 8.31
CA GLY A 159 -0.51 -1.50 9.02
C GLY A 159 -0.88 -0.37 10.01
N ILE A 160 -1.87 -0.58 10.86
CA ILE A 160 -2.40 0.43 11.80
C ILE A 160 -1.73 0.28 13.18
N ILE A 161 -1.69 -0.91 13.74
CA ILE A 161 -1.07 -1.18 15.05
C ILE A 161 0.42 -1.45 14.87
N ASN A 162 0.75 -2.41 14.02
CA ASN A 162 2.11 -2.74 13.68
C ASN A 162 2.35 -2.48 12.19
N THR A 163 3.30 -1.60 11.86
CA THR A 163 3.65 -1.29 10.47
C THR A 163 4.50 -2.37 9.81
N GLY A 164 5.05 -3.31 10.58
CA GLY A 164 6.00 -4.32 10.08
C GLY A 164 7.39 -3.76 9.77
N VAL A 165 7.63 -2.48 10.01
CA VAL A 165 8.93 -1.83 9.78
C VAL A 165 9.73 -1.80 11.09
N PRO A 166 10.92 -2.44 11.14
CA PRO A 166 11.76 -2.40 12.34
C PRO A 166 12.15 -0.95 12.69
N GLU A 167 11.99 -0.57 13.95
CA GLU A 167 12.26 0.82 14.37
C GLU A 167 13.68 1.27 14.07
N PHE A 168 14.69 0.40 14.27
CA PHE A 168 16.06 0.76 13.99
C PHE A 168 16.30 1.17 12.53
N SER A 169 15.52 0.63 11.58
CA SER A 169 15.65 0.97 10.16
C SER A 169 15.24 2.41 9.87
N LYS A 170 14.31 2.97 10.65
CA LYS A 170 13.93 4.38 10.55
C LYS A 170 15.12 5.28 10.86
N TYR A 171 15.82 5.01 11.99
CA TYR A 171 17.01 5.79 12.37
C TYR A 171 18.19 5.56 11.45
N LEU A 172 18.40 4.32 10.97
CA LEU A 172 19.45 4.01 10.02
C LEU A 172 19.29 4.83 8.73
N ASN A 173 18.09 4.97 8.23
CA ASN A 173 17.80 5.70 7.00
C ASN A 173 18.00 7.23 7.13
N LEU A 174 18.13 7.78 8.34
CA LEU A 174 18.50 9.19 8.54
C LEU A 174 19.99 9.43 8.29
N ILE A 175 20.83 8.38 8.31
CA ILE A 175 22.28 8.47 8.11
C ILE A 175 22.55 8.40 6.59
N PHE A 176 23.16 9.48 6.05
CA PHE A 176 23.59 9.46 4.65
C PHE A 176 24.68 8.39 4.41
N PRO A 177 24.64 7.57 3.33
CA PRO A 177 23.61 7.51 2.27
C PRO A 177 22.57 6.40 2.45
N MET A 178 22.27 5.96 3.67
CA MET A 178 21.54 4.73 3.98
C MET A 178 20.12 4.67 3.39
N SER A 179 19.39 5.79 3.37
CA SER A 179 18.07 5.81 2.73
C SER A 179 18.13 5.43 1.25
N ARG A 180 19.20 5.86 0.57
CA ARG A 180 19.42 5.54 -0.85
C ARG A 180 19.91 4.10 -1.05
N VAL A 181 20.71 3.57 -0.12
CA VAL A 181 21.09 2.14 -0.08
C VAL A 181 19.85 1.29 0.08
N SER A 182 18.97 1.63 1.03
CA SER A 182 17.69 0.94 1.25
C SER A 182 16.78 1.02 0.02
N ALA A 183 16.64 2.20 -0.60
CA ALA A 183 15.86 2.37 -1.83
C ALA A 183 16.38 1.46 -2.95
N LYS A 184 17.72 1.39 -3.12
CA LYS A 184 18.34 0.51 -4.12
C LYS A 184 18.12 -0.97 -3.82
N GLN A 185 18.12 -1.34 -2.54
CA GLN A 185 17.82 -2.69 -2.11
C GLN A 185 16.37 -3.10 -2.43
N PHE A 186 15.42 -2.20 -2.17
CA PHE A 186 14.02 -2.41 -2.55
C PHE A 186 13.78 -2.41 -4.07
N ALA A 187 14.68 -1.82 -4.88
CA ALA A 187 14.66 -1.92 -6.34
C ALA A 187 15.24 -3.25 -6.84
N ASN A 188 16.02 -3.96 -6.03
CA ASN A 188 16.64 -5.23 -6.42
C ASN A 188 15.59 -6.34 -6.45
N ARG A 189 15.47 -7.03 -7.61
CA ARG A 189 14.47 -8.09 -7.84
C ARG A 189 14.60 -9.24 -6.85
N ASP A 190 15.81 -9.76 -6.67
CA ASP A 190 16.04 -10.94 -5.83
C ASP A 190 15.73 -10.65 -4.36
N PHE A 191 16.12 -9.47 -3.88
CA PHE A 191 15.78 -9.01 -2.53
C PHE A 191 14.26 -8.91 -2.35
N ARG A 192 13.56 -8.30 -3.31
CA ARG A 192 12.10 -8.15 -3.27
C ARG A 192 11.39 -9.48 -3.33
N GLU A 193 11.85 -10.41 -4.14
CA GLU A 193 11.31 -11.76 -4.24
C GLU A 193 11.45 -12.51 -2.90
N GLY A 194 12.63 -12.47 -2.30
CA GLY A 194 12.88 -13.08 -0.99
C GLY A 194 11.97 -12.50 0.09
N PHE A 195 11.82 -11.17 0.14
CA PHE A 195 10.94 -10.48 1.07
C PHE A 195 9.47 -10.87 0.87
N LEU A 196 8.99 -10.90 -0.38
CA LEU A 196 7.63 -11.29 -0.70
C LEU A 196 7.34 -12.75 -0.33
N LYS A 197 8.22 -13.67 -0.68
CA LYS A 197 8.07 -15.10 -0.35
C LYS A 197 7.95 -15.34 1.17
N GLN A 198 8.55 -14.49 1.99
CA GLN A 198 8.38 -14.54 3.44
C GLN A 198 7.04 -13.97 3.92
N SER A 199 6.44 -13.06 3.16
CA SER A 199 5.17 -12.39 3.50
C SER A 199 3.94 -13.19 3.09
N TYR A 200 4.06 -14.11 2.12
CA TYR A 200 2.99 -15.02 1.73
C TYR A 200 3.03 -16.30 2.57
N HIS A 201 1.87 -16.84 2.92
CA HIS A 201 1.76 -18.20 3.45
C HIS A 201 2.19 -19.22 2.39
N ASN A 202 1.67 -19.08 1.18
CA ASN A 202 2.08 -19.88 0.03
C ASN A 202 3.05 -19.12 -0.89
N PRO A 203 4.37 -19.33 -0.77
CA PRO A 203 5.37 -18.60 -1.55
C PRO A 203 5.32 -18.89 -3.06
N THR A 204 4.62 -19.95 -3.50
CA THR A 204 4.50 -20.27 -4.94
C THR A 204 3.65 -19.28 -5.72
N ILE A 205 2.87 -18.44 -5.03
CA ILE A 205 2.11 -17.34 -5.62
C ILE A 205 3.04 -16.23 -6.15
N VAL A 206 4.25 -16.12 -5.60
CA VAL A 206 5.26 -15.14 -6.04
C VAL A 206 5.87 -15.62 -7.36
N THR A 207 5.11 -15.46 -8.43
CA THR A 207 5.51 -15.80 -9.81
C THR A 207 6.24 -14.63 -10.48
N GLU A 208 6.84 -14.87 -11.65
CA GLU A 208 7.44 -13.81 -12.48
C GLU A 208 6.46 -12.65 -12.73
N LYS A 209 5.20 -12.95 -13.04
CA LYS A 209 4.15 -11.93 -13.23
C LYS A 209 3.95 -11.06 -11.97
N VAL A 210 3.95 -11.67 -10.80
CA VAL A 210 3.87 -10.92 -9.53
C VAL A 210 5.10 -10.06 -9.34
N MET A 211 6.29 -10.60 -9.62
CA MET A 211 7.54 -9.85 -9.51
C MET A 211 7.60 -8.67 -10.48
N ASP A 212 7.22 -8.85 -11.74
CA ASP A 212 7.19 -7.77 -12.74
C ASP A 212 6.30 -6.61 -12.28
N ARG A 213 5.14 -6.92 -11.71
CA ARG A 213 4.23 -5.93 -11.12
C ARG A 213 4.87 -5.19 -9.94
N VAL A 214 5.52 -5.93 -9.04
CA VAL A 214 6.07 -5.37 -7.80
C VAL A 214 7.27 -4.47 -8.07
N ILE A 215 8.14 -4.83 -9.03
CA ILE A 215 9.31 -4.01 -9.37
C ILE A 215 8.99 -2.89 -10.36
N LEU A 216 7.79 -2.85 -10.95
CA LEU A 216 7.41 -1.89 -11.99
C LEU A 216 7.75 -0.43 -11.60
N GLY A 217 7.38 -0.03 -10.38
CA GLY A 217 7.65 1.32 -9.90
C GLY A 217 9.14 1.62 -9.70
N SER A 218 9.97 0.60 -9.44
CA SER A 218 11.41 0.78 -9.22
C SER A 218 12.20 1.02 -10.51
N GLN A 219 11.59 0.81 -11.66
CA GLN A 219 12.19 1.05 -12.97
C GLN A 219 12.05 2.51 -13.44
N THR A 220 11.20 3.31 -12.77
CA THR A 220 10.95 4.71 -13.16
C THR A 220 12.10 5.64 -12.77
N LYS A 221 12.29 6.71 -13.57
CA LYS A 221 13.40 7.67 -13.41
C LYS A 221 13.43 8.37 -12.05
N ASP A 222 12.27 8.58 -11.45
CA ASP A 222 12.09 9.28 -10.17
C ASP A 222 12.17 8.37 -8.94
N TYR A 223 12.23 7.04 -9.14
CA TYR A 223 12.16 6.06 -8.05
C TYR A 223 13.23 6.27 -6.98
N MET A 224 14.52 6.30 -7.40
CA MET A 224 15.64 6.36 -6.45
C MET A 224 15.63 7.61 -5.59
N SER A 225 15.23 8.74 -6.15
CA SER A 225 15.14 10.01 -5.41
C SER A 225 13.92 10.06 -4.51
N GLY A 226 12.74 9.70 -5.02
CA GLY A 226 11.50 9.71 -4.25
C GLY A 226 11.49 8.69 -3.11
N MET A 227 11.87 7.42 -3.40
CA MET A 227 11.95 6.38 -2.38
C MET A 227 12.99 6.71 -1.30
N SER A 228 14.18 7.23 -1.69
CA SER A 228 15.19 7.67 -0.73
C SER A 228 14.65 8.82 0.14
N SER A 229 13.94 9.79 -0.44
CA SER A 229 13.30 10.87 0.31
C SER A 229 12.24 10.34 1.29
N MET A 230 11.38 9.42 0.83
CA MET A 230 10.37 8.78 1.69
C MET A 230 11.02 8.07 2.89
N LEU A 231 12.05 7.26 2.64
CA LEU A 231 12.73 6.47 3.68
C LEU A 231 13.58 7.32 4.64
N SER A 232 14.02 8.50 4.22
CA SER A 232 14.83 9.41 5.05
C SER A 232 13.99 10.29 6.00
N LYS A 233 12.67 10.18 5.95
CA LYS A 233 11.76 10.97 6.80
C LYS A 233 11.04 10.04 7.75
N THR A 234 11.03 10.40 9.04
CA THR A 234 10.18 9.72 10.03
C THR A 234 8.88 10.49 10.15
N TYR A 235 7.77 9.78 10.04
CA TYR A 235 6.45 10.33 10.29
C TYR A 235 5.86 9.57 11.48
N ASP A 236 5.81 10.24 12.62
CA ASP A 236 5.18 9.68 13.81
C ASP A 236 3.66 9.88 13.69
N ALA A 237 2.97 8.79 13.45
CA ALA A 237 1.53 8.73 13.60
C ALA A 237 1.21 7.52 14.49
N ASN A 238 0.51 7.76 15.59
CA ASN A 238 -0.06 6.69 16.39
C ASN A 238 -1.43 6.35 15.80
N GLU A 239 -1.41 5.61 14.69
CA GLU A 239 -2.61 5.26 13.93
C GLU A 239 -3.61 4.46 14.79
N ALA A 240 -3.12 3.66 15.73
CA ALA A 240 -3.97 2.89 16.63
C ALA A 240 -4.89 3.76 17.50
N GLU A 241 -4.42 4.94 17.94
CA GLU A 241 -5.24 5.87 18.72
C GLU A 241 -6.36 6.55 17.91
N LEU A 242 -6.29 6.45 16.58
CA LEU A 242 -7.26 7.05 15.68
C LEU A 242 -8.43 6.12 15.34
N MET A 243 -8.32 4.81 15.57
CA MET A 243 -9.33 3.82 15.18
C MET A 243 -10.74 4.16 15.69
N ASN A 244 -10.85 4.62 16.94
CA ASN A 244 -12.14 4.95 17.56
C ASN A 244 -12.81 6.20 16.96
N LYS A 245 -12.11 6.97 16.13
CA LYS A 245 -12.67 8.13 15.40
C LYS A 245 -13.42 7.70 14.14
N VAL A 246 -13.15 6.49 13.61
CA VAL A 246 -13.90 5.93 12.49
C VAL A 246 -15.24 5.43 13.01
N LYS A 247 -16.33 6.04 12.53
CA LYS A 247 -17.72 5.66 12.89
C LYS A 247 -18.38 4.79 11.83
N LEU A 248 -17.76 4.69 10.66
CA LEU A 248 -18.27 3.95 9.53
C LEU A 248 -18.19 2.43 9.76
N PRO A 249 -19.09 1.64 9.14
CA PRO A 249 -18.96 0.20 9.12
C PRO A 249 -17.59 -0.24 8.60
N THR A 250 -16.87 -1.01 9.39
CA THR A 250 -15.49 -1.45 9.10
C THR A 250 -15.42 -2.96 9.00
N LEU A 251 -15.06 -3.48 7.84
CA LEU A 251 -14.79 -4.89 7.61
C LEU A 251 -13.28 -5.14 7.65
N ILE A 252 -12.84 -5.98 8.57
CA ILE A 252 -11.44 -6.39 8.72
C ILE A 252 -11.31 -7.81 8.18
N VAL A 253 -10.50 -8.02 7.15
CA VAL A 253 -10.19 -9.32 6.57
C VAL A 253 -8.73 -9.63 6.88
N PHE A 254 -8.48 -10.68 7.64
CA PHE A 254 -7.18 -10.97 8.21
C PHE A 254 -6.74 -12.40 7.88
N GLY A 255 -5.58 -12.54 7.24
CA GLY A 255 -4.92 -13.83 7.02
C GLY A 255 -4.17 -14.24 8.29
N ILE A 256 -4.54 -15.37 8.87
CA ILE A 256 -4.00 -15.82 10.16
C ILE A 256 -2.52 -16.22 10.08
N GLU A 257 -2.04 -16.59 8.89
CA GLU A 257 -0.66 -17.03 8.66
C GLU A 257 0.30 -15.86 8.35
N ASP A 258 -0.12 -14.63 8.66
CA ASP A 258 0.74 -13.44 8.54
C ASP A 258 1.87 -13.52 9.58
N ARG A 259 3.10 -13.64 9.11
CA ARG A 259 4.28 -13.79 9.98
C ARG A 259 4.69 -12.51 10.71
N ASN A 260 4.15 -11.38 10.30
CA ASN A 260 4.46 -10.06 10.86
C ASN A 260 3.35 -9.52 11.77
N LYS A 261 2.19 -10.21 11.82
CA LYS A 261 1.00 -9.78 12.52
C LYS A 261 0.38 -10.95 13.29
N SER A 262 -0.09 -10.67 14.49
CA SER A 262 -0.67 -11.70 15.37
C SER A 262 -2.20 -11.67 15.37
N MET A 263 -2.81 -12.75 15.83
CA MET A 263 -4.25 -12.79 16.11
C MET A 263 -4.68 -11.78 17.16
N GLU A 264 -3.82 -11.52 18.15
CA GLU A 264 -4.07 -10.47 19.13
C GLU A 264 -4.18 -9.08 18.47
N GLU A 265 -3.34 -8.80 17.46
CA GLU A 265 -3.45 -7.57 16.67
C GLU A 265 -4.78 -7.51 15.91
N ALA A 266 -5.25 -8.63 15.34
CA ALA A 266 -6.54 -8.69 14.65
C ALA A 266 -7.72 -8.40 15.60
N GLU A 267 -7.66 -8.93 16.83
CA GLU A 267 -8.65 -8.66 17.88
C GLU A 267 -8.61 -7.20 18.36
N GLN A 268 -7.41 -6.64 18.55
CA GLN A 268 -7.24 -5.23 18.88
C GLN A 268 -7.79 -4.30 17.79
N LEU A 269 -7.63 -4.66 16.51
CA LEU A 269 -8.23 -3.93 15.40
C LEU A 269 -9.76 -3.98 15.49
N ARG A 270 -10.36 -5.17 15.70
CA ARG A 270 -11.81 -5.33 15.88
C ARG A 270 -12.33 -4.45 17.01
N ASP A 271 -11.67 -4.49 18.15
CA ASP A 271 -12.12 -3.81 19.38
C ASP A 271 -11.83 -2.29 19.34
N GLY A 272 -10.87 -1.87 18.52
CA GLY A 272 -10.51 -0.45 18.35
C GLY A 272 -11.47 0.34 17.47
N PHE A 273 -12.14 -0.29 16.51
CA PHE A 273 -13.16 0.34 15.68
C PHE A 273 -14.54 0.21 16.32
N THR A 274 -15.35 1.27 16.29
CA THR A 274 -16.65 1.30 16.97
C THR A 274 -17.73 0.44 16.32
N ASN A 275 -17.64 0.21 15.01
CA ASN A 275 -18.60 -0.59 14.21
C ASN A 275 -17.80 -1.50 13.27
N SER A 276 -17.30 -2.60 13.79
CA SER A 276 -16.40 -3.49 13.06
C SER A 276 -16.88 -4.93 12.98
N ARG A 277 -16.44 -5.63 11.93
CA ARG A 277 -16.51 -7.09 11.77
C ARG A 277 -15.14 -7.61 11.41
N LEU A 278 -14.71 -8.68 12.06
CA LEU A 278 -13.46 -9.37 11.80
C LEU A 278 -13.75 -10.71 11.13
N GLU A 279 -13.14 -10.93 9.97
CA GLU A 279 -13.19 -12.16 9.21
C GLU A 279 -11.77 -12.72 9.08
N ILE A 280 -11.57 -13.91 9.60
CA ILE A 280 -10.28 -14.62 9.60
C ILE A 280 -10.21 -15.56 8.41
N ILE A 281 -9.11 -15.52 7.67
CA ILE A 281 -8.83 -16.40 6.54
C ILE A 281 -7.68 -17.32 6.89
N GLU A 282 -7.97 -18.61 6.96
CA GLU A 282 -6.97 -19.66 7.12
C GLU A 282 -6.16 -19.87 5.84
N ASN A 283 -4.92 -20.34 5.97
CA ASN A 283 -3.98 -20.60 4.86
C ASN A 283 -3.70 -19.35 4.01
N ALA A 284 -3.73 -18.18 4.62
CA ALA A 284 -3.38 -16.91 3.99
C ALA A 284 -2.50 -16.07 4.92
N GLY A 285 -1.44 -15.50 4.37
CA GLY A 285 -0.50 -14.63 5.06
C GLY A 285 -0.85 -13.15 4.89
N HIS A 286 0.21 -12.33 4.79
CA HIS A 286 0.07 -10.87 4.72
C HIS A 286 -0.74 -10.38 3.51
N TYR A 287 -0.65 -11.09 2.39
CA TYR A 287 -1.34 -10.75 1.14
C TYR A 287 -2.66 -11.52 0.99
N VAL A 288 -3.51 -11.50 2.03
CA VAL A 288 -4.76 -12.27 2.11
C VAL A 288 -5.66 -12.12 0.86
N HIS A 289 -5.69 -10.93 0.25
CA HIS A 289 -6.46 -10.62 -0.95
C HIS A 289 -5.90 -11.26 -2.24
N GLU A 290 -4.61 -11.59 -2.26
CA GLU A 290 -3.96 -12.31 -3.35
C GLU A 290 -3.95 -13.83 -3.11
N GLU A 291 -3.82 -14.27 -1.85
CA GLU A 291 -3.72 -15.69 -1.47
C GLU A 291 -5.08 -16.37 -1.46
N SER A 292 -6.12 -15.67 -1.03
CA SER A 292 -7.48 -16.21 -0.91
C SER A 292 -8.54 -15.33 -1.59
N PRO A 293 -8.37 -14.92 -2.87
CA PRO A 293 -9.25 -13.95 -3.52
C PRO A 293 -10.70 -14.44 -3.63
N VAL A 294 -10.94 -15.75 -3.68
CA VAL A 294 -12.29 -16.33 -3.72
C VAL A 294 -13.02 -16.10 -2.40
N SER A 295 -12.44 -16.52 -1.28
CA SER A 295 -13.01 -16.37 0.05
C SER A 295 -13.20 -14.90 0.41
N VAL A 296 -12.17 -14.09 0.17
CA VAL A 296 -12.18 -12.64 0.40
C VAL A 296 -13.30 -11.96 -0.40
N SER A 297 -13.45 -12.28 -1.68
CA SER A 297 -14.52 -11.69 -2.50
C SER A 297 -15.92 -12.07 -2.01
N GLN A 298 -16.13 -13.31 -1.59
CA GLN A 298 -17.42 -13.75 -1.03
C GLN A 298 -17.78 -13.01 0.25
N ILE A 299 -16.80 -12.79 1.15
CA ILE A 299 -16.99 -12.03 2.37
C ILE A 299 -17.38 -10.58 2.04
N ILE A 300 -16.63 -9.92 1.15
CA ILE A 300 -16.91 -8.53 0.77
C ILE A 300 -18.30 -8.41 0.13
N ILE A 301 -18.66 -9.31 -0.78
CA ILE A 301 -20.00 -9.30 -1.42
C ILE A 301 -21.13 -9.50 -0.41
N LYS A 302 -20.96 -10.41 0.54
CA LYS A 302 -21.94 -10.61 1.62
C LYS A 302 -22.05 -9.39 2.56
N SER A 303 -21.00 -8.62 2.68
CA SER A 303 -20.92 -7.44 3.55
C SER A 303 -21.40 -6.14 2.90
N VAL A 304 -21.86 -6.13 1.64
CA VAL A 304 -22.32 -4.91 0.94
C VAL A 304 -23.33 -4.12 1.79
N LYS A 305 -24.37 -4.79 2.28
CA LYS A 305 -25.41 -4.13 3.09
C LYS A 305 -24.86 -3.52 4.38
N PHE A 306 -23.94 -4.20 5.04
CA PHE A 306 -23.25 -3.68 6.23
C PHE A 306 -22.41 -2.45 5.88
N LEU A 307 -21.58 -2.53 4.82
CA LEU A 307 -20.68 -1.47 4.40
C LEU A 307 -21.40 -0.22 3.84
N THR A 308 -22.66 -0.34 3.44
CA THR A 308 -23.46 0.77 2.91
C THR A 308 -24.59 1.20 3.86
N SER A 309 -24.70 0.56 5.05
CA SER A 309 -25.65 1.02 6.06
C SER A 309 -25.21 2.37 6.61
N LYS A 310 -26.08 3.37 6.50
CA LYS A 310 -25.97 4.58 7.31
C LYS A 310 -26.49 4.19 8.70
N ASP A 311 -25.70 4.44 9.74
CA ASP A 311 -26.22 4.37 11.11
C ASP A 311 -27.45 5.31 11.20
N GLU A 312 -28.63 4.74 11.54
CA GLU A 312 -29.82 5.50 11.87
C GLU A 312 -29.67 6.18 13.22
#